data_6cb6b7fc20b3e3fc6491010a10320a79
#
_entry.id   6cb6b7fc20b3e3fc6491010a10320a79
#
_cell.length_a   1.000
_cell.length_b   1.000
_cell.length_c   1.000
_cell.angle_alpha   90.00
_cell.angle_beta   90.00
_cell.angle_gamma   90.00
#
_symmetry.space_group_name_H-M   'P 1'
#
loop_
_entity.id
_entity.type
_entity.pdbx_description
1 polymer ?
#
loop_
_entity_poly.entity_id
_entity_poly.type
_entity_poly.pdbx_seq_one_letter_code
_entity_poly.pdbx_strand_id
1 'polypeptide(L)'
;LEVLEKIALYEKEGRFGEDVEEDPPTRELQPSEIDYLRKKLKSRIKTRLTYKVARTFLNKIIENKQLIIKDVIGTEHMDALTSGAVITCNHFNAFDSFAMQIAYEKSKQCKKRRLYRVIREGNYTNFPGFYGMLMRNCYTFPLSSNRDTMKKFLSSMDTVLQHGDFMLVYPEQSMWWNYRKPKPLKKGA
;
A
#
# COMPACT_ATOMS: atom_id res chain seq x y z
N LEU A 1 -3.25 -21.77 -11.70
CA LEU A 1 -2.50 -22.25 -12.85
C LEU A 1 -2.39 -21.15 -13.91
N GLU A 2 -3.49 -20.58 -14.35
CA GLU A 2 -3.56 -19.56 -15.39
C GLU A 2 -2.68 -18.33 -15.12
N VAL A 3 -2.66 -17.80 -13.88
CA VAL A 3 -1.82 -16.65 -13.50
C VAL A 3 -0.33 -17.01 -13.58
N LEU A 4 0.08 -18.20 -13.17
CA LEU A 4 1.48 -18.62 -13.23
C LEU A 4 1.95 -18.85 -14.66
N GLU A 5 1.09 -19.38 -15.53
CA GLU A 5 1.37 -19.54 -16.95
C GLU A 5 1.50 -18.18 -17.64
N LYS A 6 0.63 -17.22 -17.28
CA LYS A 6 0.70 -15.84 -17.78
C LYS A 6 1.98 -15.14 -17.32
N ILE A 7 2.42 -15.33 -16.05
CA ILE A 7 3.69 -14.83 -15.55
C ILE A 7 4.86 -15.38 -16.38
N ALA A 8 4.91 -16.68 -16.62
CA ALA A 8 5.98 -17.32 -17.40
C ALA A 8 6.03 -16.81 -18.84
N LEU A 9 4.86 -16.63 -19.46
CA LEU A 9 4.77 -16.04 -20.80
C LEU A 9 5.28 -14.60 -20.83
N TYR A 10 4.81 -13.75 -19.91
CA TYR A 10 5.19 -12.34 -19.88
C TYR A 10 6.68 -12.15 -19.54
N GLU A 11 7.25 -13.00 -18.68
CA GLU A 11 8.69 -13.01 -18.42
C GLU A 11 9.47 -13.32 -19.72
N LYS A 12 9.06 -14.36 -20.46
CA LYS A 12 9.69 -14.76 -21.74
C LYS A 12 9.61 -13.66 -22.81
N GLU A 13 8.50 -12.93 -22.83
CA GLU A 13 8.25 -11.85 -23.80
C GLU A 13 8.79 -10.49 -23.35
N GLY A 14 9.33 -10.37 -22.15
CA GLY A 14 9.80 -9.10 -21.57
C GLY A 14 8.69 -8.11 -21.23
N ARG A 15 7.46 -8.56 -21.05
CA ARG A 15 6.25 -7.76 -20.80
C ARG A 15 6.07 -7.42 -19.31
N PHE A 16 7.13 -7.04 -18.63
CA PHE A 16 7.14 -6.80 -17.18
C PHE A 16 6.22 -5.66 -16.69
N GLY A 17 5.82 -4.79 -17.60
CA GLY A 17 4.92 -3.68 -17.27
C GLY A 17 3.43 -4.04 -17.26
N GLU A 18 3.07 -5.26 -17.64
CA GLU A 18 1.68 -5.68 -17.75
C GLU A 18 1.20 -6.42 -16.51
N ASP A 19 -0.08 -6.28 -16.20
CA ASP A 19 -0.70 -6.99 -15.09
C ASP A 19 -1.09 -8.41 -15.51
N VAL A 20 -0.79 -9.36 -14.64
CA VAL A 20 -1.13 -10.79 -14.86
C VAL A 20 -2.49 -11.16 -14.29
N GLU A 21 -3.00 -10.35 -13.39
CA GLU A 21 -4.35 -10.46 -12.82
C GLU A 21 -5.27 -9.39 -13.41
N GLU A 22 -6.54 -9.70 -13.54
CA GLU A 22 -7.55 -8.74 -13.98
C GLU A 22 -7.91 -7.82 -12.80
N ASP A 23 -7.78 -6.53 -13.02
CA ASP A 23 -8.25 -5.54 -12.05
C ASP A 23 -9.78 -5.49 -12.06
N PRO A 24 -10.43 -5.38 -10.90
CA PRO A 24 -11.86 -5.13 -10.85
C PRO A 24 -12.20 -3.80 -11.55
N PRO A 25 -13.40 -3.70 -12.17
CA PRO A 25 -13.82 -2.46 -12.82
C PRO A 25 -13.68 -1.27 -11.86
N THR A 26 -13.02 -0.21 -12.34
CA THR A 26 -12.72 0.96 -11.54
C THR A 26 -13.78 2.02 -11.78
N ARG A 27 -14.35 2.59 -10.71
CA ARG A 27 -15.10 3.82 -10.80
C ARG A 27 -14.26 5.01 -10.34
N GLU A 28 -14.49 6.13 -10.94
CA GLU A 28 -13.81 7.38 -10.62
C GLU A 28 -14.08 7.80 -9.16
N LEU A 29 -13.01 8.12 -8.42
CA LEU A 29 -13.08 8.58 -7.04
C LEU A 29 -13.26 10.11 -6.99
N GLN A 30 -14.38 10.58 -6.44
CA GLN A 30 -14.65 12.00 -6.34
C GLN A 30 -13.93 12.66 -5.15
N PRO A 31 -13.58 13.96 -5.23
CA PRO A 31 -12.89 14.67 -4.15
C PRO A 31 -13.61 14.66 -2.81
N SER A 32 -14.95 14.62 -2.82
CA SER A 32 -15.79 14.59 -1.61
C SER A 32 -15.76 13.25 -0.86
N GLU A 33 -15.42 12.16 -1.55
CA GLU A 33 -15.43 10.80 -1.01
C GLU A 33 -14.19 10.46 -0.20
N ILE A 34 -13.11 11.22 -0.34
CA ILE A 34 -11.83 10.93 0.30
C ILE A 34 -11.38 12.00 1.30
N ASP A 35 -10.93 11.56 2.45
CA ASP A 35 -10.28 12.35 3.49
C ASP A 35 -8.85 11.81 3.70
N TYR A 36 -7.93 12.19 2.80
CA TYR A 36 -6.54 11.72 2.82
C TYR A 36 -5.86 11.93 4.18
N LEU A 37 -6.02 13.11 4.76
CA LEU A 37 -5.37 13.51 6.01
C LEU A 37 -6.10 13.08 7.28
N ARG A 38 -7.25 12.37 7.13
CA ARG A 38 -8.09 11.93 8.26
C ARG A 38 -8.47 13.08 9.19
N LYS A 39 -8.82 14.26 8.62
CA LYS A 39 -9.24 15.44 9.40
C LYS A 39 -10.59 15.27 10.06
N LYS A 40 -11.51 14.54 9.42
CA LYS A 40 -12.86 14.30 9.93
C LYS A 40 -12.83 13.29 11.10
N LEU A 41 -13.55 13.58 12.18
CA LEU A 41 -13.63 12.71 13.35
C LEU A 41 -14.09 11.29 12.98
N LYS A 42 -15.09 11.16 12.11
CA LYS A 42 -15.59 9.87 11.60
C LYS A 42 -14.47 9.06 10.92
N SER A 43 -13.62 9.70 10.10
CA SER A 43 -12.48 9.06 9.43
C SER A 43 -11.48 8.54 10.46
N ARG A 44 -11.17 9.34 11.48
CA ARG A 44 -10.23 8.97 12.57
C ARG A 44 -10.73 7.77 13.37
N ILE A 45 -12.01 7.77 13.75
CA ILE A 45 -12.63 6.64 14.49
C ILE A 45 -12.60 5.37 13.64
N LYS A 46 -13.03 5.45 12.37
CA LYS A 46 -13.00 4.31 11.44
C LYS A 46 -11.58 3.76 11.28
N THR A 47 -10.60 4.62 11.06
CA THR A 47 -9.20 4.22 10.95
C THR A 47 -8.72 3.48 12.20
N ARG A 48 -9.00 4.02 13.40
CA ARG A 48 -8.60 3.39 14.66
C ARG A 48 -9.22 2.00 14.86
N LEU A 49 -10.50 1.86 14.55
CA LEU A 49 -11.20 0.57 14.67
C LEU A 49 -10.69 -0.43 13.63
N THR A 50 -10.51 0.02 12.38
CA THR A 50 -9.99 -0.83 11.30
C THR A 50 -8.58 -1.34 11.61
N TYR A 51 -7.70 -0.51 12.18
CA TYR A 51 -6.36 -0.96 12.60
C TYR A 51 -6.40 -2.05 13.68
N LYS A 52 -7.35 -2.00 14.62
CA LYS A 52 -7.52 -3.07 15.61
C LYS A 52 -7.89 -4.39 14.93
N VAL A 53 -8.85 -4.34 14.01
CA VAL A 53 -9.29 -5.53 13.25
C VAL A 53 -8.17 -6.04 12.33
N ALA A 54 -7.47 -5.13 11.63
CA ALA A 54 -6.32 -5.47 10.80
C ALA A 54 -5.20 -6.14 11.59
N ARG A 55 -4.95 -5.70 12.82
CA ARG A 55 -3.97 -6.30 13.72
C ARG A 55 -4.35 -7.73 14.11
N THR A 56 -5.60 -7.94 14.49
CA THR A 56 -6.10 -9.29 14.82
C THR A 56 -5.97 -10.23 13.62
N PHE A 57 -6.31 -9.74 12.43
CA PHE A 57 -6.14 -10.51 11.19
C PHE A 57 -4.67 -10.82 10.91
N LEU A 58 -3.77 -9.82 11.02
CA LEU A 58 -2.33 -9.99 10.80
C LEU A 58 -1.73 -11.03 11.76
N ASN A 59 -2.07 -10.95 13.04
CA ASN A 59 -1.61 -11.94 14.02
C ASN A 59 -2.06 -13.35 13.61
N LYS A 60 -3.33 -13.51 13.20
CA LYS A 60 -3.88 -14.80 12.79
C LYS A 60 -3.18 -15.39 11.57
N ILE A 61 -2.86 -14.59 10.54
CA ILE A 61 -2.14 -15.11 9.36
C ILE A 61 -0.69 -15.48 9.67
N ILE A 62 -0.06 -14.81 10.65
CA ILE A 62 1.28 -15.17 11.15
C ILE A 62 1.21 -16.47 11.96
N GLU A 63 0.29 -16.57 12.92
CA GLU A 63 0.09 -17.79 13.73
C GLU A 63 -0.20 -19.02 12.88
N ASN A 64 -1.01 -18.85 11.82
CA ASN A 64 -1.34 -19.90 10.87
C ASN A 64 -0.24 -20.15 9.82
N LYS A 65 0.92 -19.49 9.92
CA LYS A 65 2.05 -19.58 8.99
C LYS A 65 1.70 -19.25 7.52
N GLN A 66 0.63 -18.49 7.29
CA GLN A 66 0.27 -17.97 5.97
C GLN A 66 1.19 -16.80 5.57
N LEU A 67 1.71 -16.06 6.55
CA LEU A 67 2.76 -15.06 6.41
C LEU A 67 3.89 -15.37 7.38
N ILE A 68 5.08 -15.63 6.85
CA ILE A 68 6.28 -15.91 7.64
C ILE A 68 7.27 -14.77 7.45
N ILE A 69 7.48 -13.98 8.49
CA ILE A 69 8.54 -12.97 8.52
C ILE A 69 9.78 -13.62 9.14
N LYS A 70 10.77 -13.93 8.31
CA LYS A 70 12.01 -14.57 8.77
C LYS A 70 12.85 -13.62 9.61
N ASP A 71 13.01 -12.39 9.12
CA ASP A 71 13.77 -11.35 9.81
C ASP A 71 13.34 -9.96 9.34
N VAL A 72 13.70 -8.93 10.13
CA VAL A 72 13.58 -7.52 9.77
C VAL A 72 14.90 -6.85 10.10
N ILE A 73 15.66 -6.52 9.08
CA ILE A 73 17.03 -5.99 9.16
C ILE A 73 17.02 -4.54 8.64
N GLY A 74 17.88 -3.68 9.18
CA GLY A 74 18.08 -2.33 8.69
C GLY A 74 17.05 -1.31 9.20
N THR A 75 16.31 -1.60 10.28
CA THR A 75 15.37 -0.65 10.88
C THR A 75 16.04 0.63 11.37
N GLU A 76 17.35 0.57 11.67
CA GLU A 76 18.18 1.73 12.03
C GLU A 76 18.23 2.79 10.93
N HIS A 77 18.15 2.39 9.65
CA HIS A 77 18.05 3.35 8.54
C HIS A 77 16.75 4.14 8.58
N MET A 78 15.64 3.48 8.92
CA MET A 78 14.36 4.16 9.13
C MET A 78 14.39 5.05 10.37
N ASP A 79 15.03 4.57 11.44
CA ASP A 79 15.18 5.31 12.69
C ASP A 79 16.01 6.59 12.54
N ALA A 80 16.98 6.59 11.63
CA ALA A 80 17.84 7.75 11.33
C ALA A 80 17.12 8.86 10.53
N LEU A 81 15.92 8.61 9.99
CA LEU A 81 15.19 9.61 9.23
C LEU A 81 14.71 10.74 10.13
N THR A 82 15.06 11.97 9.76
CA THR A 82 14.70 13.20 10.49
C THR A 82 13.50 13.94 9.90
N SER A 83 13.14 13.63 8.64
CA SER A 83 12.03 14.23 7.88
C SER A 83 11.05 13.16 7.40
N GLY A 84 9.96 13.57 6.74
CA GLY A 84 9.10 12.66 5.99
C GLY A 84 9.87 12.00 4.87
N ALA A 85 9.45 10.79 4.50
CA ALA A 85 10.13 10.03 3.47
C ALA A 85 9.15 9.21 2.63
N VAL A 86 9.51 9.03 1.36
CA VAL A 86 8.90 8.02 0.50
C VAL A 86 9.69 6.73 0.66
N ILE A 87 8.99 5.67 1.05
CA ILE A 87 9.54 4.32 1.19
C ILE A 87 9.08 3.52 -0.01
N THR A 88 10.00 2.89 -0.70
CA THR A 88 9.69 2.01 -1.83
C THR A 88 9.85 0.55 -1.45
N CYS A 89 9.03 -0.30 -2.04
CA CYS A 89 9.09 -1.73 -1.86
C CYS A 89 8.80 -2.42 -3.19
N ASN A 90 9.43 -3.56 -3.44
CA ASN A 90 9.03 -4.46 -4.53
C ASN A 90 7.66 -5.08 -4.22
N HIS A 91 6.93 -5.46 -5.27
CA HIS A 91 5.56 -5.96 -5.14
C HIS A 91 5.42 -7.37 -5.72
N PHE A 92 5.58 -8.38 -4.87
CA PHE A 92 5.56 -9.77 -5.31
C PHE A 92 4.45 -10.62 -4.66
N ASN A 93 3.77 -10.08 -3.62
CA ASN A 93 2.75 -10.82 -2.88
C ASN A 93 1.67 -9.86 -2.35
N ALA A 94 0.43 -10.33 -2.24
CA ALA A 94 -0.69 -9.58 -1.69
C ALA A 94 -0.48 -9.17 -0.21
N PHE A 95 0.43 -9.85 0.52
CA PHE A 95 0.75 -9.56 1.91
C PHE A 95 1.95 -8.62 2.11
N ASP A 96 2.56 -8.10 1.05
CA ASP A 96 3.70 -7.17 1.14
C ASP A 96 3.41 -5.98 2.05
N SER A 97 2.21 -5.43 1.96
CA SER A 97 1.78 -4.31 2.78
C SER A 97 1.75 -4.64 4.28
N PHE A 98 1.49 -5.90 4.64
CA PHE A 98 1.56 -6.37 6.02
C PHE A 98 3.01 -6.57 6.48
N ALA A 99 3.87 -7.11 5.60
CA ALA A 99 5.30 -7.24 5.87
C ALA A 99 5.93 -5.85 6.12
N MET A 100 5.62 -4.87 5.28
CA MET A 100 6.06 -3.49 5.46
C MET A 100 5.49 -2.84 6.73
N GLN A 101 4.25 -3.18 7.12
CA GLN A 101 3.70 -2.74 8.41
C GLN A 101 4.51 -3.27 9.59
N ILE A 102 4.92 -4.55 9.54
CA ILE A 102 5.72 -5.16 10.59
C ILE A 102 7.10 -4.51 10.68
N ALA A 103 7.76 -4.29 9.53
CA ALA A 103 9.05 -3.61 9.47
C ALA A 103 8.98 -2.19 10.07
N TYR A 104 7.97 -1.41 9.67
CA TYR A 104 7.73 -0.08 10.22
C TYR A 104 7.48 -0.12 11.74
N GLU A 105 6.73 -1.07 12.25
CA GLU A 105 6.42 -1.19 13.68
C GLU A 105 7.61 -1.63 14.54
N LYS A 106 8.60 -2.28 13.95
CA LYS A 106 9.88 -2.59 14.61
C LYS A 106 10.79 -1.36 14.70
N SER A 107 10.58 -0.35 13.88
CA SER A 107 11.32 0.92 13.98
C SER A 107 10.78 1.78 15.12
N LYS A 108 11.64 2.64 15.70
CA LYS A 108 11.25 3.62 16.72
C LYS A 108 10.33 4.72 16.16
N GLN A 109 10.33 4.90 14.84
CA GLN A 109 9.54 5.92 14.15
C GLN A 109 8.04 5.66 14.21
N CYS A 110 7.61 4.40 14.36
CA CYS A 110 6.19 4.05 14.45
C CYS A 110 5.42 4.73 15.60
N LYS A 111 6.15 5.19 16.63
CA LYS A 111 5.58 5.93 17.77
C LYS A 111 5.34 7.41 17.47
N LYS A 112 6.01 7.96 16.48
CA LYS A 112 6.04 9.40 16.19
C LYS A 112 5.42 9.74 14.82
N ARG A 113 5.50 8.85 13.86
CA ARG A 113 5.19 9.06 12.45
C ARG A 113 4.18 8.03 11.96
N ARG A 114 3.39 8.37 10.96
CA ARG A 114 2.43 7.45 10.34
C ARG A 114 3.01 6.89 9.06
N LEU A 115 2.56 5.71 8.68
CA LEU A 115 2.85 5.10 7.39
C LEU A 115 1.58 5.11 6.53
N TYR A 116 1.57 5.96 5.52
CA TYR A 116 0.54 6.01 4.48
C TYR A 116 0.91 5.08 3.33
N ARG A 117 -0.07 4.60 2.58
CA ARG A 117 0.12 3.65 1.46
C ARG A 117 -0.56 4.15 0.22
N VAL A 118 0.21 4.36 -0.84
CA VAL A 118 -0.36 4.63 -2.16
C VAL A 118 -0.99 3.36 -2.70
N ILE A 119 -2.23 3.47 -3.16
CA ILE A 119 -2.99 2.36 -3.73
C ILE A 119 -3.69 2.78 -5.02
N ARG A 120 -4.04 1.82 -5.87
CA ARG A 120 -4.85 2.07 -7.07
C ARG A 120 -6.26 2.53 -6.70
N GLU A 121 -6.89 3.31 -7.57
CA GLU A 121 -8.27 3.80 -7.43
C GLU A 121 -9.27 2.66 -7.24
N GLY A 122 -9.17 1.59 -8.04
CA GLY A 122 -10.03 0.42 -7.96
C GLY A 122 -9.96 -0.30 -6.61
N ASN A 123 -8.78 -0.36 -6.00
CA ASN A 123 -8.61 -0.95 -4.68
C ASN A 123 -9.40 -0.19 -3.59
N TYR A 124 -9.53 1.13 -3.75
CA TYR A 124 -10.30 1.96 -2.83
C TYR A 124 -11.80 1.91 -3.13
N THR A 125 -12.19 2.01 -4.39
CA THR A 125 -13.57 2.21 -4.80
C THR A 125 -14.38 0.91 -4.86
N ASN A 126 -13.77 -0.19 -5.32
CA ASN A 126 -14.50 -1.39 -5.72
C ASN A 126 -14.19 -2.64 -4.89
N PHE A 127 -13.11 -2.67 -4.11
CA PHE A 127 -12.81 -3.85 -3.29
C PHE A 127 -13.93 -4.10 -2.28
N PRO A 128 -14.58 -5.28 -2.29
CA PRO A 128 -15.68 -5.58 -1.37
C PRO A 128 -15.21 -6.05 0.01
N GLY A 129 -16.13 -6.17 0.94
CA GLY A 129 -15.98 -6.88 2.21
C GLY A 129 -14.83 -6.37 3.08
N PHE A 130 -14.17 -7.34 3.72
CA PHE A 130 -13.11 -7.09 4.69
C PHE A 130 -11.91 -6.34 4.08
N TYR A 131 -11.40 -6.79 2.94
CA TYR A 131 -10.27 -6.12 2.28
C TYR A 131 -10.62 -4.70 1.83
N GLY A 132 -11.83 -4.48 1.32
CA GLY A 132 -12.29 -3.13 1.00
C GLY A 132 -12.37 -2.21 2.24
N MET A 133 -12.72 -2.74 3.40
CA MET A 133 -12.66 -1.99 4.66
C MET A 133 -11.22 -1.58 4.98
N LEU A 134 -10.24 -2.48 4.82
CA LEU A 134 -8.82 -2.17 5.00
C LEU A 134 -8.36 -1.11 4.00
N MET A 135 -8.68 -1.31 2.71
CA MET A 135 -8.30 -0.39 1.62
C MET A 135 -8.86 1.02 1.80
N ARG A 136 -10.01 1.18 2.46
CA ARG A 136 -10.60 2.51 2.71
C ARG A 136 -10.16 3.18 4.00
N ASN A 137 -9.63 2.44 4.97
CA ASN A 137 -9.44 3.00 6.32
C ASN A 137 -8.03 2.86 6.91
N CYS A 138 -7.11 2.07 6.34
CA CYS A 138 -5.76 1.86 6.90
C CYS A 138 -4.70 2.84 6.39
N TYR A 139 -4.91 4.16 6.54
CA TYR A 139 -4.00 5.20 6.04
C TYR A 139 -3.63 4.98 4.56
N THR A 140 -4.61 4.63 3.76
CA THR A 140 -4.47 4.45 2.34
C THR A 140 -4.61 5.77 1.61
N PHE A 141 -3.84 5.90 0.54
CA PHE A 141 -3.74 7.07 -0.33
C PHE A 141 -4.06 6.65 -1.77
N PRO A 142 -5.35 6.54 -2.13
CA PRO A 142 -5.73 6.13 -3.47
C PRO A 142 -5.36 7.18 -4.51
N LEU A 143 -4.79 6.71 -5.61
CA LEU A 143 -4.71 7.48 -6.85
C LEU A 143 -6.13 7.73 -7.38
N SER A 144 -6.30 8.62 -8.36
CA SER A 144 -7.59 8.82 -9.01
C SER A 144 -7.42 9.25 -10.48
N SER A 145 -8.34 8.80 -11.31
CA SER A 145 -8.52 9.30 -12.67
C SER A 145 -9.17 10.71 -12.69
N ASN A 146 -9.86 11.10 -11.61
CA ASN A 146 -10.42 12.44 -11.46
C ASN A 146 -9.30 13.47 -11.20
N ARG A 147 -9.26 14.50 -12.05
CA ARG A 147 -8.21 15.54 -11.98
C ARG A 147 -8.19 16.30 -10.64
N ASP A 148 -9.34 16.62 -10.07
CA ASP A 148 -9.38 17.39 -8.82
C ASP A 148 -9.09 16.52 -7.61
N THR A 149 -9.47 15.24 -7.64
CA THR A 149 -9.05 14.26 -6.64
C THR A 149 -7.54 14.05 -6.71
N MET A 150 -6.94 14.02 -7.91
CA MET A 150 -5.50 13.88 -8.07
C MET A 150 -4.73 15.12 -7.59
N LYS A 151 -5.24 16.33 -7.82
CA LYS A 151 -4.67 17.55 -7.20
C LYS A 151 -4.71 17.48 -5.67
N LYS A 152 -5.86 17.02 -5.12
CA LYS A 152 -6.02 16.83 -3.67
C LYS A 152 -5.07 15.75 -3.14
N PHE A 153 -4.83 14.66 -3.89
CA PHE A 153 -3.81 13.65 -3.59
C PHE A 153 -2.43 14.29 -3.45
N LEU A 154 -1.96 15.02 -4.47
CA LEU A 154 -0.63 15.64 -4.47
C LEU A 154 -0.45 16.63 -3.31
N SER A 155 -1.41 17.55 -3.11
CA SER A 155 -1.33 18.51 -2.00
C SER A 155 -1.38 17.84 -0.61
N SER A 156 -2.12 16.73 -0.50
CA SER A 156 -2.15 15.96 0.75
C SER A 156 -0.87 15.17 0.98
N MET A 157 -0.24 14.67 -0.10
CA MET A 157 1.07 14.00 -0.05
C MET A 157 2.15 14.96 0.46
N ASP A 158 2.21 16.19 -0.08
CA ASP A 158 3.12 17.22 0.40
C ASP A 158 2.92 17.49 1.90
N THR A 159 1.65 17.61 2.33
CA THR A 159 1.31 17.80 3.74
C THR A 159 1.82 16.65 4.61
N VAL A 160 1.63 15.40 4.18
CA VAL A 160 2.08 14.19 4.90
C VAL A 160 3.60 14.20 5.05
N LEU A 161 4.33 14.45 3.98
CA LEU A 161 5.79 14.47 3.99
C LEU A 161 6.35 15.64 4.82
N GLN A 162 5.76 16.83 4.72
CA GLN A 162 6.13 17.99 5.54
C GLN A 162 5.89 17.77 7.04
N HIS A 163 4.85 17.02 7.41
CA HIS A 163 4.62 16.62 8.80
C HIS A 163 5.61 15.56 9.31
N GLY A 164 6.48 15.07 8.43
CA GLY A 164 7.45 14.05 8.77
C GLY A 164 6.91 12.61 8.74
N ASP A 165 5.70 12.40 8.23
CA ASP A 165 5.12 11.07 8.07
C ASP A 165 5.72 10.33 6.85
N PHE A 166 5.49 9.03 6.75
CA PHE A 166 6.04 8.19 5.69
C PHE A 166 4.96 7.81 4.67
N MET A 167 5.39 7.64 3.42
CA MET A 167 4.53 7.19 2.33
C MET A 167 5.15 5.97 1.64
N LEU A 168 4.44 4.85 1.65
CA LEU A 168 4.83 3.61 0.96
C LEU A 168 4.30 3.62 -0.46
N VAL A 169 5.21 3.37 -1.40
CA VAL A 169 4.93 3.28 -2.84
C VAL A 169 5.52 1.97 -3.38
N TYR A 170 4.80 1.32 -4.28
CA TYR A 170 5.28 0.17 -5.04
C TYR A 170 5.60 0.63 -6.47
N PRO A 171 6.86 0.96 -6.77
CA PRO A 171 7.20 1.59 -8.06
C PRO A 171 7.08 0.64 -9.26
N GLU A 172 6.99 -0.67 -9.04
CA GLU A 172 6.67 -1.65 -10.07
C GLU A 172 5.23 -1.51 -10.62
N GLN A 173 4.33 -0.91 -9.82
CA GLN A 173 2.92 -0.62 -10.13
C GLN A 173 2.05 -1.84 -10.51
N SER A 174 2.61 -3.04 -10.49
CA SER A 174 1.91 -4.30 -10.74
C SER A 174 2.43 -5.36 -9.78
N MET A 175 1.58 -6.27 -9.37
CA MET A 175 1.96 -7.42 -8.57
C MET A 175 2.01 -8.66 -9.48
N TRP A 176 3.12 -9.38 -9.44
CA TRP A 176 3.21 -10.70 -10.02
C TRP A 176 3.37 -11.71 -8.89
N TRP A 177 2.39 -12.55 -8.71
CA TRP A 177 2.29 -13.48 -7.60
C TRP A 177 3.55 -14.35 -7.43
N ASN A 178 4.24 -14.18 -6.30
CA ASN A 178 5.46 -14.90 -5.94
C ASN A 178 6.59 -14.84 -6.99
N TYR A 179 6.59 -13.81 -7.84
CA TYR A 179 7.67 -13.60 -8.80
C TYR A 179 8.95 -13.20 -8.06
N ARG A 180 10.03 -13.95 -8.26
CA ARG A 180 11.24 -13.87 -7.42
C ARG A 180 12.23 -12.79 -7.83
N LYS A 181 12.06 -12.20 -9.00
CA LYS A 181 12.97 -11.17 -9.52
C LYS A 181 12.31 -9.80 -9.39
N PRO A 182 13.08 -8.73 -9.07
CA PRO A 182 12.56 -7.37 -9.16
C PRO A 182 12.16 -7.06 -10.61
N LYS A 183 10.97 -6.46 -10.78
CA LYS A 183 10.55 -5.99 -12.09
C LYS A 183 11.07 -4.58 -12.36
N PRO A 184 11.18 -4.15 -13.64
CA PRO A 184 11.50 -2.78 -13.98
C PRO A 184 10.52 -1.79 -13.36
N LEU A 185 11.05 -0.68 -12.83
CA LEU A 185 10.23 0.37 -12.26
C LEU A 185 9.50 1.12 -13.36
N LYS A 186 8.22 1.42 -13.16
CA LYS A 186 7.44 2.22 -14.12
C LYS A 186 7.75 3.70 -13.94
N LYS A 187 7.78 4.45 -15.06
CA LYS A 187 7.95 5.90 -15.05
C LYS A 187 6.78 6.56 -14.28
N GLY A 188 7.09 7.58 -13.49
CA GLY A 188 6.09 8.33 -12.71
C GLY A 188 5.67 7.68 -11.40
N ALA A 189 6.41 6.68 -10.93
CA ALA A 189 6.22 6.11 -9.60
C ALA A 189 6.85 7.00 -8.52
#